data_ff66ad6253378f0ad19f2b7b61118ad2
#
_entry.id   ff66ad6253378f0ad19f2b7b61118ad2
#
_cell.length_a   1.000
_cell.length_b   1.000
_cell.length_c   1.000
_cell.angle_alpha   90.00
_cell.angle_beta   90.00
_cell.angle_gamma   90.00
#
_symmetry.space_group_name_H-M   'P 1'
#
loop_
_entity.id
_entity.type
_entity.pdbx_description
1 polymer ?
#
loop_
_entity_poly.entity_id
_entity_poly.type
_entity_poly.pdbx_seq_one_letter_code
_entity_poly.pdbx_strand_id
1 'polypeptide(L)'
;MLTHLDFDHAGGLEDFPEATVHVMQTEIEAAQARHGFIASRRYRSKQWDEVKRWKYYAAGGEPWFGFEAVRDLNGLPPEILLIPLTGHTRGHAGIAIQTPEGWLLHAGDAYFYRHEMDASNRHCTPGLRAYSGLHLSAIHRKSSPI
;
A
#
# COMPACT_ATOMS: atom_id res chain seq x y z
N MET A 1 5.70 3.65 8.89
CA MET A 1 4.72 3.80 7.78
C MET A 1 4.25 2.42 7.39
N LEU A 2 2.99 2.29 7.00
CA LEU A 2 2.41 1.04 6.52
C LEU A 2 1.95 1.18 5.07
N THR A 3 2.21 0.16 4.27
CA THR A 3 1.67 0.08 2.91
C THR A 3 0.17 -0.21 2.94
N HIS A 4 -0.26 -1.08 3.86
CA HIS A 4 -1.64 -1.46 4.09
C HIS A 4 -1.78 -2.17 5.45
N LEU A 5 -3.00 -2.56 5.84
CA LEU A 5 -3.34 -3.09 7.16
C LEU A 5 -3.69 -4.59 7.17
N ASP A 6 -3.20 -5.35 6.20
CA ASP A 6 -3.30 -6.80 6.27
C ASP A 6 -2.55 -7.33 7.50
N PHE A 7 -3.01 -8.44 8.04
CA PHE A 7 -2.55 -8.97 9.32
C PHE A 7 -1.03 -9.24 9.35
N ASP A 8 -0.42 -9.56 8.23
CA ASP A 8 1.01 -9.82 8.08
C ASP A 8 1.85 -8.56 7.90
N HIS A 9 1.22 -7.41 7.60
CA HIS A 9 1.86 -6.09 7.54
C HIS A 9 1.64 -5.25 8.79
N ALA A 10 0.51 -5.42 9.46
CA ALA A 10 0.18 -4.69 10.70
C ALA A 10 0.68 -5.39 11.97
N GLY A 11 1.11 -6.66 11.88
CA GLY A 11 1.44 -7.50 13.05
C GLY A 11 2.55 -6.98 13.94
N GLY A 12 3.48 -6.19 13.41
CA GLY A 12 4.58 -5.62 14.18
C GLY A 12 4.25 -4.30 14.90
N LEU A 13 3.03 -3.78 14.82
CA LEU A 13 2.68 -2.48 15.43
C LEU A 13 2.76 -2.51 16.95
N GLU A 14 2.44 -3.63 17.57
CA GLU A 14 2.52 -3.82 19.04
C GLU A 14 3.96 -3.68 19.58
N ASP A 15 4.98 -3.96 18.77
CA ASP A 15 6.39 -3.82 19.15
C ASP A 15 6.83 -2.35 19.18
N PHE A 16 6.03 -1.43 18.65
CA PHE A 16 6.35 0.00 18.55
C PHE A 16 5.23 0.89 19.10
N PRO A 17 4.86 0.76 20.40
CA PRO A 17 3.67 1.41 20.98
C PRO A 17 3.74 2.95 20.96
N GLU A 18 4.94 3.52 20.88
CA GLU A 18 5.15 4.98 20.86
C GLU A 18 5.39 5.52 19.43
N ALA A 19 5.35 4.67 18.41
CA ALA A 19 5.51 5.13 17.04
C ALA A 19 4.28 5.89 16.54
N THR A 20 4.52 6.88 15.68
CA THR A 20 3.45 7.45 14.87
C THR A 20 3.25 6.61 13.62
N VAL A 21 2.05 6.10 13.42
CA VAL A 21 1.71 5.25 12.28
C VAL A 21 1.14 6.10 11.15
N HIS A 22 1.79 6.07 9.99
CA HIS A 22 1.37 6.76 8.78
C HIS A 22 0.74 5.76 7.82
N VAL A 23 -0.47 6.04 7.35
CA VAL A 23 -1.24 5.16 6.45
C VAL A 23 -2.21 5.98 5.59
N MET A 24 -2.63 5.42 4.45
CA MET A 24 -3.68 6.05 3.64
C MET A 24 -5.02 6.05 4.38
N GLN A 25 -5.75 7.16 4.31
CA GLN A 25 -7.08 7.32 4.91
C GLN A 25 -8.04 6.22 4.46
N THR A 26 -8.05 5.93 3.16
CA THR A 26 -8.90 4.89 2.56
C THR A 26 -8.58 3.49 3.07
N GLU A 27 -7.35 3.24 3.53
CA GLU A 27 -6.96 1.95 4.09
C GLU A 27 -7.55 1.74 5.47
N ILE A 28 -7.39 2.73 6.37
CA ILE A 28 -7.95 2.60 7.72
C ILE A 28 -9.48 2.55 7.69
N GLU A 29 -10.12 3.30 6.80
CA GLU A 29 -11.58 3.25 6.61
C GLU A 29 -12.05 1.87 6.14
N ALA A 30 -11.33 1.25 5.18
CA ALA A 30 -11.63 -0.09 4.71
C ALA A 30 -11.41 -1.14 5.82
N ALA A 31 -10.33 -1.00 6.58
CA ALA A 31 -10.00 -1.88 7.69
C ALA A 31 -11.01 -1.79 8.84
N GLN A 32 -11.49 -0.59 9.17
CA GLN A 32 -12.52 -0.38 10.20
C GLN A 32 -13.89 -0.90 9.75
N ALA A 33 -14.25 -0.68 8.50
CA ALA A 33 -15.52 -1.14 7.95
C ALA A 33 -15.63 -2.67 7.90
N ARG A 34 -14.53 -3.36 7.61
CA ARG A 34 -14.43 -4.84 7.55
C ARG A 34 -15.61 -5.54 6.88
N HIS A 35 -16.10 -4.96 5.77
CA HIS A 35 -17.25 -5.50 5.08
C HIS A 35 -16.94 -6.86 4.41
N GLY A 36 -17.69 -7.88 4.83
CA GLY A 36 -17.64 -9.23 4.25
C GLY A 36 -16.60 -10.14 4.91
N PHE A 37 -16.70 -11.43 4.58
CA PHE A 37 -15.93 -12.50 5.20
C PHE A 37 -14.42 -12.39 4.96
N ILE A 38 -14.01 -11.96 3.77
CA ILE A 38 -12.59 -11.82 3.41
C ILE A 38 -11.96 -10.69 4.22
N ALA A 39 -12.60 -9.51 4.25
CA ALA A 39 -12.08 -8.35 4.97
C ALA A 39 -11.97 -8.60 6.48
N SER A 40 -12.94 -9.31 7.07
CA SER A 40 -12.90 -9.64 8.50
C SER A 40 -11.75 -10.57 8.90
N ARG A 41 -11.27 -11.40 7.97
CA ARG A 41 -10.09 -12.27 8.19
C ARG A 41 -8.78 -11.56 7.90
N ARG A 42 -8.80 -10.63 6.98
CA ARG A 42 -7.67 -9.86 6.50
C ARG A 42 -7.24 -8.81 7.53
N TYR A 43 -8.21 -8.03 8.01
CA TYR A 43 -8.00 -6.94 8.95
C TYR A 43 -8.25 -7.40 10.40
N ARG A 44 -7.20 -7.46 11.19
CA ARG A 44 -7.25 -7.89 12.59
C ARG A 44 -7.09 -6.67 13.51
N SER A 45 -8.20 -6.11 13.97
CA SER A 45 -8.20 -4.87 14.75
C SER A 45 -7.31 -4.91 15.98
N LYS A 46 -7.18 -6.05 16.64
CA LYS A 46 -6.28 -6.24 17.79
C LYS A 46 -4.84 -5.81 17.53
N GLN A 47 -4.39 -5.83 16.28
CA GLN A 47 -3.03 -5.44 15.91
C GLN A 47 -2.83 -3.92 15.91
N TRP A 48 -3.90 -3.13 15.86
CA TRP A 48 -3.82 -1.67 15.79
C TRP A 48 -4.75 -0.91 16.75
N ASP A 49 -5.62 -1.61 17.50
CA ASP A 49 -6.56 -0.98 18.43
C ASP A 49 -5.84 -0.16 19.53
N GLU A 50 -4.61 -0.52 19.86
CA GLU A 50 -3.77 0.14 20.86
C GLU A 50 -2.86 1.23 20.29
N VAL A 51 -2.84 1.44 18.98
CA VAL A 51 -2.03 2.48 18.37
C VAL A 51 -2.55 3.86 18.72
N LYS A 52 -1.73 4.63 19.46
CA LYS A 52 -2.10 5.93 20.01
C LYS A 52 -1.98 7.09 19.04
N ARG A 53 -1.08 6.98 18.06
CA ARG A 53 -0.72 8.07 17.15
C ARG A 53 -0.83 7.64 15.70
N TRP A 54 -1.82 8.19 15.02
CA TRP A 54 -2.06 7.96 13.60
C TRP A 54 -1.89 9.25 12.79
N LYS A 55 -1.39 9.11 11.58
CA LYS A 55 -1.39 10.11 10.53
C LYS A 55 -2.02 9.51 9.28
N TYR A 56 -3.12 10.12 8.85
CA TYR A 56 -3.89 9.68 7.71
C TYR A 56 -3.65 10.60 6.53
N TYR A 57 -3.56 10.01 5.34
CA TYR A 57 -3.29 10.75 4.11
C TYR A 57 -4.32 10.40 3.05
N ALA A 58 -4.83 11.45 2.37
CA ALA A 58 -5.68 11.29 1.19
C ALA A 58 -4.83 11.12 -0.06
N ALA A 59 -5.36 10.43 -1.07
CA ALA A 59 -4.79 10.45 -2.41
C ALA A 59 -4.99 11.83 -3.05
N GLY A 60 -4.17 12.18 -4.05
CA GLY A 60 -4.27 13.47 -4.72
C GLY A 60 -3.10 14.39 -4.37
N GLY A 61 -1.91 13.92 -4.65
CA GLY A 61 -0.68 14.70 -4.51
C GLY A 61 -0.07 15.09 -5.87
N GLU A 62 1.22 15.36 -5.87
CA GLU A 62 1.96 15.73 -7.07
C GLU A 62 2.20 14.52 -7.99
N PRO A 63 2.30 14.73 -9.32
CA PRO A 63 2.74 13.68 -10.24
C PRO A 63 4.17 13.20 -9.89
N TRP A 64 4.34 11.89 -9.81
CA TRP A 64 5.62 11.24 -9.54
C TRP A 64 5.77 9.99 -10.41
N PHE A 65 6.61 10.04 -11.45
CA PHE A 65 6.85 8.93 -12.40
C PHE A 65 5.57 8.26 -12.92
N GLY A 66 4.54 9.06 -13.24
CA GLY A 66 3.25 8.55 -13.73
C GLY A 66 2.26 8.11 -12.64
N PHE A 67 2.65 8.21 -11.38
CA PHE A 67 1.79 7.99 -10.20
C PHE A 67 1.46 9.33 -9.54
N GLU A 68 0.47 9.32 -8.66
CA GLU A 68 0.26 10.37 -7.67
C GLU A 68 1.17 10.10 -6.47
N ALA A 69 1.77 11.13 -5.88
CA ALA A 69 2.58 11.01 -4.68
C ALA A 69 2.05 11.92 -3.59
N VAL A 70 1.89 11.39 -2.39
CA VAL A 70 1.59 12.21 -1.21
C VAL A 70 2.92 12.66 -0.60
N ARG A 71 3.19 13.96 -0.68
CA ARG A 71 4.33 14.63 -0.02
C ARG A 71 3.90 15.23 1.31
N ASP A 72 4.85 15.86 1.99
CA ASP A 72 4.64 16.54 3.26
C ASP A 72 4.02 15.65 4.33
N LEU A 73 4.57 14.45 4.43
CA LEU A 73 4.16 13.50 5.44
C LEU A 73 4.55 14.04 6.83
N ASN A 74 3.54 14.39 7.60
CA ASN A 74 3.64 15.14 8.84
C ASN A 74 4.67 14.56 9.84
N GLY A 75 5.79 15.23 9.99
CA GLY A 75 6.90 14.82 10.87
C GLY A 75 7.92 13.89 10.21
N LEU A 76 7.83 13.69 8.90
CA LEU A 76 8.82 12.94 8.11
C LEU A 76 9.54 13.87 7.12
N PRO A 77 10.76 13.53 6.73
CA PRO A 77 11.51 14.31 5.76
C PRO A 77 10.87 14.25 4.36
N PRO A 78 11.07 15.29 3.52
CA PRO A 78 10.45 15.40 2.20
C PRO A 78 10.93 14.35 1.18
N GLU A 79 11.99 13.64 1.50
CA GLU A 79 12.54 12.52 0.74
C GLU A 79 11.69 11.24 0.84
N ILE A 80 10.67 11.24 1.71
CA ILE A 80 9.78 10.09 1.89
C ILE A 80 8.39 10.42 1.35
N LEU A 81 7.88 9.57 0.47
CA LEU A 81 6.57 9.73 -0.15
C LEU A 81 5.69 8.50 0.09
N LEU A 82 4.38 8.72 0.17
CA LEU A 82 3.38 7.65 -0.02
C LEU A 82 2.88 7.69 -1.46
N ILE A 83 2.92 6.55 -2.12
CA ILE A 83 2.49 6.38 -3.51
C ILE A 83 1.23 5.50 -3.50
N PRO A 84 0.03 6.04 -3.78
CA PRO A 84 -1.18 5.24 -3.85
C PRO A 84 -1.07 4.16 -4.94
N LEU A 85 -1.08 2.89 -4.52
CA LEU A 85 -1.01 1.70 -5.38
C LEU A 85 -2.24 0.82 -5.11
N THR A 86 -3.41 1.41 -5.29
CA THR A 86 -4.69 0.76 -4.98
C THR A 86 -4.92 -0.49 -5.83
N GLY A 87 -5.44 -1.56 -5.23
CA GLY A 87 -5.72 -2.82 -5.93
C GLY A 87 -5.69 -4.00 -4.97
N HIS A 88 -4.57 -4.27 -4.34
CA HIS A 88 -4.44 -5.32 -3.32
C HIS A 88 -5.36 -5.05 -2.13
N THR A 89 -5.32 -3.84 -1.58
CA THR A 89 -6.37 -3.28 -0.73
C THR A 89 -6.88 -1.96 -1.29
N ARG A 90 -7.95 -1.40 -0.70
CA ARG A 90 -8.55 -0.15 -1.17
C ARG A 90 -7.64 1.06 -0.98
N GLY A 91 -6.82 1.05 0.05
CA GLY A 91 -5.89 2.11 0.40
C GLY A 91 -4.42 1.68 0.35
N HIS A 92 -4.11 0.57 -0.33
CA HIS A 92 -2.74 0.11 -0.49
C HIS A 92 -1.86 1.20 -1.10
N ALA A 93 -0.67 1.39 -0.53
CA ALA A 93 0.31 2.37 -0.98
C ALA A 93 1.72 1.76 -1.03
N GLY A 94 2.55 2.25 -1.93
CA GLY A 94 3.99 2.10 -1.86
C GLY A 94 4.63 3.20 -1.02
N ILE A 95 5.88 2.98 -0.61
CA ILE A 95 6.70 3.96 0.09
C ILE A 95 7.92 4.23 -0.78
N ALA A 96 8.04 5.47 -1.28
CA ALA A 96 9.21 5.88 -2.03
C ALA A 96 10.17 6.66 -1.14
N ILE A 97 11.45 6.38 -1.27
CA ILE A 97 12.53 7.02 -0.49
C ILE A 97 13.57 7.52 -1.48
N GLN A 98 13.86 8.81 -1.41
CA GLN A 98 14.94 9.41 -2.19
C GLN A 98 16.28 9.08 -1.54
N THR A 99 17.18 8.48 -2.34
CA THR A 99 18.54 8.15 -1.94
C THR A 99 19.55 8.89 -2.85
N PRO A 100 20.84 8.93 -2.51
CA PRO A 100 21.86 9.52 -3.40
C PRO A 100 21.92 8.86 -4.77
N GLU A 101 21.56 7.58 -4.88
CA GLU A 101 21.57 6.81 -6.13
C GLU A 101 20.23 6.93 -6.92
N GLY A 102 19.22 7.58 -6.34
CA GLY A 102 17.90 7.75 -6.95
C GLY A 102 16.76 7.33 -6.02
N TRP A 103 15.62 7.00 -6.60
CA TRP A 103 14.45 6.62 -5.82
C TRP A 103 14.40 5.11 -5.58
N LEU A 104 14.22 4.73 -4.32
CA LEU A 104 13.85 3.37 -3.91
C LEU A 104 12.34 3.32 -3.69
N LEU A 105 11.63 2.44 -4.37
CA LEU A 105 10.21 2.19 -4.16
C LEU A 105 9.99 0.85 -3.48
N HIS A 106 9.50 0.86 -2.24
CA HIS A 106 8.92 -0.29 -1.58
C HIS A 106 7.46 -0.39 -2.01
N ALA A 107 7.16 -1.30 -2.91
CA ALA A 107 5.84 -1.39 -3.54
C ALA A 107 4.79 -2.18 -2.73
N GLY A 108 5.13 -2.67 -1.53
CA GLY A 108 4.24 -3.53 -0.75
C GLY A 108 3.78 -4.73 -1.57
N ASP A 109 2.48 -5.01 -1.51
CA ASP A 109 1.83 -6.14 -2.20
C ASP A 109 1.21 -5.74 -3.55
N ALA A 110 1.83 -4.76 -4.23
CA ALA A 110 1.37 -4.35 -5.56
C ALA A 110 1.55 -5.46 -6.61
N TYR A 111 2.46 -6.40 -6.40
CA TYR A 111 2.68 -7.60 -7.20
C TYR A 111 3.34 -8.70 -6.36
N PHE A 112 3.13 -9.94 -6.76
CA PHE A 112 3.63 -11.13 -6.04
C PHE A 112 4.61 -11.95 -6.86
N TYR A 113 4.74 -11.67 -8.15
CA TYR A 113 5.57 -12.43 -9.05
C TYR A 113 6.39 -11.49 -9.95
N ARG A 114 7.69 -11.73 -10.03
CA ARG A 114 8.64 -10.86 -10.76
C ARG A 114 8.24 -10.55 -12.20
N HIS A 115 7.62 -11.50 -12.92
CA HIS A 115 7.21 -11.28 -14.31
C HIS A 115 5.94 -10.43 -14.44
N GLU A 116 5.27 -10.09 -13.36
CA GLU A 116 4.20 -9.09 -13.40
C GLU A 116 4.74 -7.68 -13.69
N MET A 117 6.04 -7.46 -13.42
CA MET A 117 6.75 -6.22 -13.72
C MET A 117 7.38 -6.20 -15.11
N ASP A 118 7.45 -7.33 -15.82
CA ASP A 118 8.03 -7.39 -17.16
C ASP A 118 7.09 -6.72 -18.18
N ALA A 119 7.45 -5.52 -18.64
CA ALA A 119 6.63 -4.77 -19.58
C ALA A 119 6.46 -5.47 -20.95
N SER A 120 7.42 -6.34 -21.33
CA SER A 120 7.43 -7.06 -22.61
C SER A 120 6.64 -8.37 -22.57
N ASN A 121 6.59 -9.02 -21.41
CA ASN A 121 5.96 -10.32 -21.23
C ASN A 121 5.33 -10.45 -19.83
N ARG A 122 4.39 -9.55 -19.54
CA ARG A 122 3.72 -9.50 -18.25
C ARG A 122 2.82 -10.71 -18.03
N HIS A 123 3.18 -11.55 -17.06
CA HIS A 123 2.37 -12.71 -16.69
C HIS A 123 2.54 -13.07 -15.22
N CYS A 124 1.58 -13.81 -14.68
CA CYS A 124 1.67 -14.42 -13.36
C CYS A 124 1.42 -15.94 -13.44
N THR A 125 1.75 -16.66 -12.39
CA THR A 125 1.49 -18.10 -12.31
C THR A 125 -0.02 -18.39 -12.31
N PRO A 126 -0.48 -19.56 -12.83
CA PRO A 126 -1.90 -19.89 -12.84
C PRO A 126 -2.57 -19.84 -11.46
N GLY A 127 -1.89 -20.33 -10.42
CA GLY A 127 -2.39 -20.28 -9.04
C GLY A 127 -2.53 -18.86 -8.50
N LEU A 128 -1.52 -18.03 -8.76
CA LEU A 128 -1.56 -16.63 -8.39
C LEU A 128 -2.62 -15.87 -9.19
N ARG A 129 -2.82 -16.20 -10.46
CA ARG A 129 -3.86 -15.62 -11.31
C ARG A 129 -5.27 -15.92 -10.80
N ALA A 130 -5.50 -17.13 -10.29
CA ALA A 130 -6.76 -17.50 -9.65
C ALA A 130 -6.99 -16.72 -8.34
N TYR A 131 -5.94 -16.54 -7.54
CA TYR A 131 -5.96 -15.74 -6.32
C TYR A 131 -6.14 -14.25 -6.61
N SER A 132 -5.40 -13.70 -7.58
CA SER A 132 -5.40 -12.30 -7.95
C SER A 132 -6.62 -11.88 -8.78
N GLY A 133 -7.26 -12.80 -9.49
CA GLY A 133 -8.53 -12.55 -10.18
C GLY A 133 -9.64 -12.09 -9.22
N LEU A 134 -9.46 -12.37 -7.92
CA LEU A 134 -10.31 -11.86 -6.84
C LEU A 134 -9.89 -10.46 -6.33
N HIS A 135 -8.68 -9.97 -6.64
CA HIS A 135 -8.11 -8.78 -5.99
C HIS A 135 -7.35 -7.78 -6.88
N LEU A 136 -6.90 -8.15 -8.09
CA LEU A 136 -5.93 -7.34 -8.85
C LEU A 136 -6.49 -6.54 -10.04
N SER A 137 -7.76 -6.27 -10.10
CA SER A 137 -8.39 -5.61 -11.27
C SER A 137 -8.01 -4.12 -11.47
N ALA A 138 -7.34 -3.47 -10.52
CA ALA A 138 -7.12 -2.02 -10.55
C ALA A 138 -5.72 -1.58 -11.05
N ILE A 139 -4.66 -2.30 -10.71
CA ILE A 139 -3.27 -1.89 -11.08
C ILE A 139 -3.03 -2.06 -12.59
N HIS A 140 -3.70 -3.02 -13.22
CA HIS A 140 -3.51 -3.34 -14.64
C HIS A 140 -4.09 -2.33 -15.62
N ARG A 141 -4.91 -1.37 -15.19
CA ARG A 141 -5.61 -0.44 -16.11
C ARG A 141 -4.90 0.88 -16.35
N LYS A 142 -3.89 1.25 -15.58
CA LYS A 142 -3.23 2.57 -15.70
C LYS A 142 -1.94 2.59 -16.50
N SER A 143 -1.47 1.46 -17.01
CA SER A 143 -0.27 1.41 -17.86
C SER A 143 -0.61 1.21 -19.33
N SER A 144 -1.42 2.08 -19.92
CA SER A 144 -1.40 2.27 -21.37
C SER A 144 -0.18 3.12 -21.70
N PRO A 145 0.64 2.74 -22.69
CA PRO A 145 1.77 3.56 -23.11
C PRO A 145 1.27 4.88 -23.69
N ILE A 146 1.91 5.96 -23.31
CA ILE A 146 1.87 7.26 -23.99
C ILE A 146 2.74 7.14 -25.24
#